data_e9cd61f77138359ba95031fd190583fa
#
_entry.id   e9cd61f77138359ba95031fd190583fa
#
_cell.length_a   1.000
_cell.length_b   1.000
_cell.length_c   1.000
_cell.angle_alpha   90.00
_cell.angle_beta   90.00
_cell.angle_gamma   90.00
#
_symmetry.space_group_name_H-M   'P 1'
#
loop_
_entity.id
_entity.type
_entity.pdbx_description
1 polymer ?
#
loop_
_entity_poly.entity_id
_entity_poly.type
_entity_poly.pdbx_seq_one_letter_code
_entity_poly.pdbx_strand_id
1 'polypeptide(L)'
;MNIGKFKYIKKPSWFGDEGPIYEHEGLNEVLRVLFDQNTNDVKQMSVWETSFPPGVGIPLHKHPYPVEELLYVLRGQGMETVGDEQREVGPGSAVFIPPEVEHRIVNTGDEMLVLLVVVSPPGIVEKDLFQKKVKKATQVWEKDYF
;
A
#
# COMPACT_ATOMS: atom_id res chain seq x y z
N MET A 1 -9.29 20.23 -3.25
CA MET A 1 -8.60 19.09 -3.89
C MET A 1 -9.65 18.16 -4.50
N ASN A 2 -9.47 17.80 -5.74
CA ASN A 2 -10.35 16.83 -6.37
C ASN A 2 -9.91 15.43 -5.94
N ILE A 3 -10.76 14.75 -5.17
CA ILE A 3 -10.48 13.41 -4.65
C ILE A 3 -11.09 12.31 -5.52
N GLY A 4 -11.41 12.67 -6.75
CA GLY A 4 -12.12 11.81 -7.66
C GLY A 4 -13.62 12.04 -7.63
N LYS A 5 -14.23 11.73 -8.72
CA LYS A 5 -15.66 11.95 -8.95
C LYS A 5 -16.54 11.04 -8.08
N PHE A 6 -16.05 9.86 -7.75
CA PHE A 6 -16.79 8.84 -7.02
C PHE A 6 -16.21 8.62 -5.64
N LYS A 7 -17.05 8.78 -4.62
CA LYS A 7 -16.63 8.69 -3.22
C LYS A 7 -16.53 7.26 -2.71
N TYR A 8 -17.47 6.41 -3.11
CA TYR A 8 -17.61 5.08 -2.51
C TYR A 8 -17.16 3.92 -3.41
N ILE A 9 -17.05 4.16 -4.70
CA ILE A 9 -16.69 3.12 -5.67
C ILE A 9 -15.49 3.61 -6.46
N LYS A 10 -14.38 2.88 -6.37
CA LYS A 10 -13.15 3.18 -7.09
C LYS A 10 -12.90 2.13 -8.17
N LYS A 11 -12.56 2.59 -9.35
CA LYS A 11 -12.12 1.74 -10.45
C LYS A 11 -10.59 1.70 -10.52
N PRO A 12 -10.02 0.82 -11.32
CA PRO A 12 -8.58 0.89 -11.60
C PRO A 12 -8.17 2.28 -12.06
N SER A 13 -6.99 2.68 -11.70
CA SER A 13 -6.50 4.06 -11.89
C SER A 13 -6.43 4.51 -13.34
N TRP A 14 -6.29 3.58 -14.28
CA TRP A 14 -6.30 3.92 -15.72
C TRP A 14 -7.67 4.35 -16.28
N PHE A 15 -8.72 4.31 -15.46
CA PHE A 15 -10.03 4.86 -15.84
C PHE A 15 -10.13 6.38 -15.59
N GLY A 16 -9.13 6.98 -14.98
CA GLY A 16 -9.10 8.41 -14.68
C GLY A 16 -8.73 8.70 -13.24
N ASP A 17 -9.21 9.82 -12.71
CA ASP A 17 -8.92 10.24 -11.34
C ASP A 17 -9.71 9.39 -10.33
N GLU A 18 -9.11 8.31 -9.90
CA GLU A 18 -9.69 7.33 -8.99
C GLU A 18 -9.02 7.33 -7.60
N GLY A 19 -8.41 8.42 -7.23
CA GLY A 19 -7.77 8.63 -5.94
C GLY A 19 -6.37 9.21 -6.06
N PRO A 20 -5.87 9.83 -4.99
CA PRO A 20 -4.54 10.45 -5.01
C PRO A 20 -3.45 9.37 -5.09
N ILE A 21 -2.42 9.68 -5.88
CA ILE A 21 -1.26 8.83 -6.08
C ILE A 21 -0.02 9.53 -5.52
N TYR A 22 0.78 8.79 -4.77
CA TYR A 22 1.99 9.28 -4.12
C TYR A 22 3.18 8.40 -4.47
N GLU A 23 4.36 9.01 -4.63
CA GLU A 23 5.64 8.32 -4.69
C GLU A 23 6.32 8.42 -3.33
N HIS A 24 6.74 7.30 -2.80
CA HIS A 24 7.53 7.28 -1.57
C HIS A 24 8.99 7.55 -1.89
N GLU A 25 9.47 8.73 -1.46
CA GLU A 25 10.83 9.16 -1.72
C GLU A 25 11.86 8.19 -1.14
N GLY A 26 12.75 7.70 -1.98
CA GLY A 26 13.85 6.81 -1.57
C GLY A 26 13.55 5.32 -1.62
N LEU A 27 12.29 4.91 -1.86
CA LEU A 27 11.93 3.50 -1.94
C LEU A 27 11.43 3.06 -3.33
N ASN A 28 11.21 3.99 -4.24
CA ASN A 28 10.57 3.72 -5.54
C ASN A 28 9.21 3.02 -5.38
N GLU A 29 8.56 3.25 -4.26
CA GLU A 29 7.22 2.76 -3.98
C GLU A 29 6.20 3.77 -4.49
N VAL A 30 5.16 3.29 -5.15
CA VAL A 30 4.02 4.12 -5.58
C VAL A 30 2.77 3.65 -4.84
N LEU A 31 2.05 4.61 -4.25
CA LEU A 31 0.85 4.36 -3.48
C LEU A 31 -0.33 5.05 -4.13
N ARG A 32 -1.44 4.33 -4.24
CA ARG A 32 -2.72 4.92 -4.61
C ARG A 32 -3.70 4.77 -3.46
N VAL A 33 -4.09 5.90 -2.86
CA VAL A 33 -5.06 5.90 -1.77
C VAL A 33 -6.45 5.64 -2.34
N LEU A 34 -7.11 4.63 -1.83
CA LEU A 34 -8.50 4.32 -2.19
C LEU A 34 -9.47 4.96 -1.21
N PHE A 35 -9.30 4.67 0.08
CA PHE A 35 -10.17 5.19 1.13
C PHE A 35 -9.32 5.52 2.37
N ASP A 36 -9.36 6.75 2.82
CA ASP A 36 -8.74 7.16 4.07
C ASP A 36 -9.55 8.26 4.77
N GLN A 37 -9.11 8.68 5.94
CA GLN A 37 -9.79 9.71 6.74
C GLN A 37 -9.87 11.06 6.02
N ASN A 38 -8.89 11.37 5.19
CA ASN A 38 -8.80 12.67 4.52
C ASN A 38 -9.63 12.75 3.25
N THR A 39 -9.83 11.60 2.58
CA THR A 39 -10.48 11.56 1.27
C THR A 39 -11.92 11.08 1.32
N ASN A 40 -12.26 10.20 2.25
CA ASN A 40 -13.54 9.48 2.23
C ASN A 40 -14.27 9.46 3.57
N ASP A 41 -13.74 10.12 4.58
CA ASP A 41 -14.32 10.15 5.92
C ASP A 41 -14.52 8.75 6.53
N VAL A 42 -13.61 7.83 6.24
CA VAL A 42 -13.62 6.50 6.85
C VAL A 42 -13.30 6.58 8.35
N LYS A 43 -13.91 5.71 9.13
CA LYS A 43 -13.80 5.74 10.59
C LYS A 43 -12.95 4.60 11.16
N GLN A 44 -12.89 3.47 10.49
CA GLN A 44 -12.33 2.26 11.09
C GLN A 44 -11.20 1.63 10.31
N MET A 45 -10.99 2.02 9.05
CA MET A 45 -9.92 1.46 8.23
C MET A 45 -9.42 2.47 7.20
N SER A 46 -8.23 2.21 6.70
CA SER A 46 -7.71 2.85 5.50
C SER A 46 -7.36 1.78 4.49
N VAL A 47 -7.53 2.09 3.21
CA VAL A 47 -7.26 1.17 2.11
C VAL A 47 -6.46 1.86 1.04
N TRP A 48 -5.36 1.24 0.63
CA TRP A 48 -4.58 1.73 -0.52
C TRP A 48 -3.99 0.57 -1.31
N GLU A 49 -3.59 0.86 -2.53
CA GLU A 49 -2.74 -0.02 -3.30
C GLU A 49 -1.31 0.50 -3.23
N THR A 50 -0.36 -0.41 -3.21
CA THR A 50 1.06 -0.06 -3.30
C THR A 50 1.74 -0.92 -4.33
N SER A 51 2.77 -0.38 -4.97
CA SER A 51 3.54 -1.11 -5.95
C SER A 51 5.03 -0.84 -5.81
N PHE A 52 5.81 -1.89 -6.07
CA PHE A 52 7.28 -1.87 -5.98
C PHE A 52 7.88 -2.47 -7.25
N PRO A 53 8.91 -1.85 -7.83
CA PRO A 53 9.67 -2.49 -8.89
C PRO A 53 10.51 -3.67 -8.38
N PRO A 54 11.05 -4.52 -9.28
CA PRO A 54 11.90 -5.63 -8.87
C PRO A 54 13.06 -5.21 -7.96
N GLY A 55 13.30 -5.99 -6.92
CA GLY A 55 14.35 -5.76 -5.93
C GLY A 55 13.99 -4.75 -4.83
N VAL A 56 12.86 -4.09 -4.95
CA VAL A 56 12.43 -3.06 -3.99
C VAL A 56 11.34 -3.61 -3.07
N GLY A 57 11.27 -3.10 -1.88
CA GLY A 57 10.25 -3.44 -0.91
C GLY A 57 10.30 -2.52 0.30
N ILE A 58 9.48 -2.80 1.29
CA ILE A 58 9.45 -2.07 2.53
C ILE A 58 10.46 -2.70 3.50
N PRO A 59 11.36 -1.90 4.10
CA PRO A 59 12.29 -2.40 5.11
C PRO A 59 11.57 -2.97 6.33
N LEU A 60 12.29 -3.77 7.11
CA LEU A 60 11.77 -4.34 8.34
C LEU A 60 11.29 -3.21 9.28
N HIS A 61 10.03 -3.29 9.69
CA HIS A 61 9.39 -2.31 10.55
C HIS A 61 8.19 -2.93 11.26
N LYS A 62 7.61 -2.19 12.19
CA LYS A 62 6.39 -2.59 12.88
C LYS A 62 5.49 -1.38 13.12
N HIS A 63 4.23 -1.64 13.37
CA HIS A 63 3.26 -0.61 13.73
C HIS A 63 2.82 -0.79 15.18
N PRO A 64 2.52 0.31 15.90
CA PRO A 64 2.16 0.22 17.30
C PRO A 64 0.76 -0.38 17.49
N TYR A 65 0.50 -0.88 18.68
CA TYR A 65 -0.86 -1.24 19.09
C TYR A 65 -1.78 0.00 18.96
N PRO A 66 -3.01 -0.11 18.48
CA PRO A 66 -3.75 -1.33 18.13
C PRO A 66 -3.77 -1.66 16.62
N VAL A 67 -2.79 -1.23 15.85
CA VAL A 67 -2.80 -1.35 14.40
C VAL A 67 -2.74 -2.80 13.94
N GLU A 68 -3.72 -3.19 13.16
CA GLU A 68 -3.73 -4.43 12.39
C GLU A 68 -3.64 -4.09 10.91
N GLU A 69 -2.92 -4.90 10.16
CA GLU A 69 -2.70 -4.68 8.73
C GLU A 69 -2.97 -5.98 7.96
N LEU A 70 -3.63 -5.83 6.82
CA LEU A 70 -3.85 -6.90 5.86
C LEU A 70 -3.17 -6.51 4.55
N LEU A 71 -2.38 -7.41 4.00
CA LEU A 71 -1.87 -7.31 2.64
C LEU A 71 -2.51 -8.39 1.78
N TYR A 72 -2.87 -8.03 0.56
CA TYR A 72 -3.35 -8.98 -0.43
C TYR A 72 -2.61 -8.75 -1.74
N VAL A 73 -1.93 -9.78 -2.24
CA VAL A 73 -1.14 -9.67 -3.46
C VAL A 73 -2.05 -9.70 -4.68
N LEU A 74 -2.00 -8.65 -5.47
CA LEU A 74 -2.77 -8.51 -6.70
C LEU A 74 -1.98 -8.96 -7.93
N ARG A 75 -0.66 -8.68 -7.95
CA ARG A 75 0.22 -8.97 -9.08
C ARG A 75 1.66 -9.10 -8.59
N GLY A 76 2.44 -9.91 -9.30
CA GLY A 76 3.87 -10.05 -9.02
C GLY A 76 4.18 -11.10 -7.97
N GLN A 77 5.46 -11.21 -7.62
CA GLN A 77 6.00 -12.18 -6.69
C GLN A 77 6.84 -11.46 -5.64
N GLY A 78 6.78 -11.92 -4.41
CA GLY A 78 7.56 -11.33 -3.34
C GLY A 78 7.96 -12.34 -2.27
N MET A 79 8.83 -11.87 -1.37
CA MET A 79 9.15 -12.57 -0.13
C MET A 79 8.61 -11.75 1.02
N GLU A 80 7.67 -12.33 1.77
CA GLU A 80 7.08 -11.71 2.96
C GLU A 80 7.68 -12.31 4.22
N THR A 81 7.96 -11.44 5.18
CA THR A 81 8.39 -11.83 6.54
C THR A 81 7.46 -11.17 7.55
N VAL A 82 6.85 -11.96 8.42
CA VAL A 82 6.05 -11.48 9.54
C VAL A 82 6.54 -12.21 10.80
N GLY A 83 7.20 -11.48 11.69
CA GLY A 83 7.83 -12.08 12.86
C GLY A 83 8.89 -13.11 12.44
N ASP A 84 8.72 -14.35 12.85
CA ASP A 84 9.61 -15.45 12.49
C ASP A 84 9.11 -16.28 11.30
N GLU A 85 7.98 -15.91 10.71
CA GLU A 85 7.43 -16.58 9.53
C GLU A 85 7.93 -15.88 8.25
N GLN A 86 8.45 -16.67 7.32
CA GLN A 86 8.89 -16.15 6.02
C GLN A 86 8.39 -17.05 4.90
N ARG A 87 7.70 -16.46 3.91
CA ARG A 87 7.15 -17.20 2.77
C ARG A 87 7.21 -16.41 1.49
N GLU A 88 7.39 -17.12 0.38
CA GLU A 88 7.12 -16.56 -0.94
C GLU A 88 5.61 -16.30 -1.10
N VAL A 89 5.27 -15.15 -1.70
CA VAL A 89 3.89 -14.75 -1.95
C VAL A 89 3.73 -14.37 -3.42
N GLY A 90 2.55 -14.60 -3.93
CA GLY A 90 2.15 -14.27 -5.29
C GLY A 90 0.66 -13.90 -5.34
N PRO A 91 0.09 -13.71 -6.54
CA PRO A 91 -1.31 -13.29 -6.67
C PRO A 91 -2.26 -14.19 -5.90
N GLY A 92 -3.15 -13.57 -5.10
CA GLY A 92 -4.08 -14.29 -4.24
C GLY A 92 -3.55 -14.62 -2.84
N SER A 93 -2.28 -14.32 -2.54
CA SER A 93 -1.75 -14.46 -1.18
C SER A 93 -2.30 -13.37 -0.28
N ALA A 94 -2.68 -13.76 0.93
CA ALA A 94 -3.14 -12.85 1.98
C ALA A 94 -2.19 -12.91 3.17
N VAL A 95 -1.85 -11.74 3.72
CA VAL A 95 -0.93 -11.62 4.85
C VAL A 95 -1.62 -10.83 5.95
N PHE A 96 -1.64 -11.37 7.17
CA PHE A 96 -2.10 -10.67 8.35
C PHE A 96 -0.91 -10.25 9.21
N ILE A 97 -0.89 -8.98 9.59
CA ILE A 97 0.19 -8.42 10.42
C ILE A 97 -0.42 -7.88 11.71
N PRO A 98 -0.17 -8.57 12.84
CA PRO A 98 -0.63 -8.10 14.15
C PRO A 98 0.09 -6.82 14.60
N PRO A 99 -0.48 -6.11 15.58
CA PRO A 99 0.24 -4.99 16.20
C PRO A 99 1.58 -5.41 16.79
N GLU A 100 2.59 -4.52 16.70
CA GLU A 100 3.92 -4.69 17.29
C GLU A 100 4.76 -5.82 16.68
N VAL A 101 4.32 -6.45 15.60
CA VAL A 101 5.08 -7.53 14.94
C VAL A 101 5.90 -6.95 13.79
N GLU A 102 7.21 -7.19 13.82
CA GLU A 102 8.10 -6.78 12.75
C GLU A 102 7.78 -7.52 11.45
N HIS A 103 7.77 -6.79 10.36
CA HIS A 103 7.44 -7.34 9.05
C HIS A 103 8.13 -6.58 7.93
N ARG A 104 8.26 -7.24 6.79
CA ARG A 104 8.74 -6.64 5.55
C ARG A 104 8.31 -7.46 4.35
N ILE A 105 8.22 -6.81 3.21
CA ILE A 105 8.03 -7.47 1.91
C ILE A 105 9.05 -6.95 0.91
N VAL A 106 9.54 -7.83 0.06
CA VAL A 106 10.49 -7.49 -1.01
C VAL A 106 10.00 -8.11 -2.32
N ASN A 107 10.02 -7.33 -3.39
CA ASN A 107 9.73 -7.84 -4.72
C ASN A 107 10.88 -8.72 -5.20
N THR A 108 10.64 -10.01 -5.32
CA THR A 108 11.62 -11.01 -5.78
C THR A 108 11.36 -11.44 -7.22
N GLY A 109 10.35 -10.88 -7.87
CA GLY A 109 10.00 -11.18 -9.25
C GLY A 109 10.66 -10.24 -10.26
N ASP A 110 10.22 -10.35 -11.49
CA ASP A 110 10.72 -9.56 -12.62
C ASP A 110 9.72 -8.52 -13.14
N GLU A 111 8.56 -8.42 -12.50
CA GLU A 111 7.54 -7.39 -12.77
C GLU A 111 7.20 -6.62 -11.50
N MET A 112 6.33 -5.61 -11.62
CA MET A 112 5.84 -4.88 -10.45
C MET A 112 5.14 -5.81 -9.48
N LEU A 113 5.44 -5.67 -8.20
CA LEU A 113 4.69 -6.30 -7.11
C LEU A 113 3.61 -5.32 -6.66
N VAL A 114 2.36 -5.71 -6.78
CA VAL A 114 1.21 -4.86 -6.46
C VAL A 114 0.42 -5.49 -5.32
N LEU A 115 0.20 -4.70 -4.28
CA LEU A 115 -0.51 -5.11 -3.07
C LEU A 115 -1.74 -4.23 -2.84
N LEU A 116 -2.81 -4.85 -2.37
CA LEU A 116 -3.88 -4.13 -1.66
C LEU A 116 -3.54 -4.14 -0.17
N VAL A 117 -3.59 -2.98 0.46
CA VAL A 117 -3.28 -2.79 1.87
C VAL A 117 -4.51 -2.28 2.60
N VAL A 118 -4.87 -2.94 3.70
CA VAL A 118 -5.92 -2.50 4.61
C VAL A 118 -5.32 -2.34 5.99
N VAL A 119 -5.54 -1.19 6.60
CA VAL A 119 -5.02 -0.87 7.94
C VAL A 119 -6.17 -0.42 8.83
N SER A 120 -6.22 -0.93 10.04
CA SER A 120 -7.19 -0.54 11.06
C SER A 120 -6.49 -0.39 12.42
N PRO A 121 -6.75 0.70 13.17
CA PRO A 121 -7.54 1.87 12.82
C PRO A 121 -6.83 2.78 11.81
N PRO A 122 -7.55 3.68 11.14
CA PRO A 122 -6.94 4.60 10.20
C PRO A 122 -6.15 5.71 10.91
N GLY A 123 -5.22 6.32 10.19
CA GLY A 123 -4.51 7.53 10.61
C GLY A 123 -3.13 7.29 11.20
N ILE A 124 -2.89 6.17 11.87
CA ILE A 124 -1.63 5.91 12.56
C ILE A 124 -0.51 5.63 11.56
N VAL A 125 -0.74 4.71 10.64
CA VAL A 125 0.24 4.35 9.61
C VAL A 125 0.40 5.47 8.60
N GLU A 126 -0.71 6.06 8.17
CA GLU A 126 -0.71 7.16 7.22
C GLU A 126 0.04 8.38 7.74
N LYS A 127 -0.05 8.66 9.03
CA LYS A 127 0.69 9.75 9.66
C LYS A 127 2.20 9.59 9.49
N ASP A 128 2.71 8.39 9.68
CA ASP A 128 4.12 8.09 9.46
C ASP A 128 4.47 8.07 7.97
N LEU A 129 3.65 7.43 7.18
CA LEU A 129 3.85 7.25 5.75
C LEU A 129 3.87 8.58 5.01
N PHE A 130 2.90 9.46 5.30
CA PHE A 130 2.73 10.73 4.58
C PHE A 130 3.55 11.89 5.17
N GLN A 131 3.98 11.82 6.40
CA GLN A 131 4.87 12.84 6.97
C GLN A 131 6.34 12.61 6.62
N LYS A 132 6.72 11.39 6.31
CA LYS A 132 8.10 11.02 6.03
C LYS A 132 8.40 10.87 4.55
N LYS A 133 8.04 11.83 3.67
CA LYS A 133 8.57 11.85 2.31
C LYS A 133 7.70 11.23 1.22
N VAL A 134 6.40 11.37 1.31
CA VAL A 134 5.53 11.04 0.16
C VAL A 134 5.25 12.31 -0.61
N LYS A 135 5.65 12.35 -1.85
CA LYS A 135 5.28 13.42 -2.79
C LYS A 135 4.10 12.94 -3.62
N LYS A 136 3.17 13.85 -3.87
CA LYS A 136 2.10 13.55 -4.83
C LYS A 136 2.75 13.31 -6.19
N ALA A 137 2.51 12.16 -6.78
CA ALA A 137 3.02 11.86 -8.12
C ALA A 137 2.38 12.82 -9.14
N THR A 138 3.21 13.47 -9.91
CA THR A 138 2.75 14.44 -10.93
C THR A 138 2.33 13.76 -12.21
N GLN A 139 2.91 12.60 -12.52
CA GLN A 139 2.55 11.77 -13.66
C GLN A 139 2.89 10.32 -13.33
N VAL A 140 1.89 9.56 -12.97
CA VAL A 140 2.00 8.12 -12.83
C VAL A 140 1.09 7.50 -13.88
N TRP A 141 1.68 6.79 -14.81
CA TRP A 141 0.93 6.01 -15.78
C TRP A 141 0.57 4.70 -15.10
N GLU A 142 -0.56 4.71 -14.52
CA GLU A 142 -1.04 3.72 -13.55
C GLU A 142 -1.02 2.30 -14.09
N LYS A 143 -1.14 2.16 -15.39
CA LYS A 143 -1.08 0.86 -16.06
C LYS A 143 0.26 0.14 -15.85
N ASP A 144 1.34 0.88 -15.66
CA ASP A 144 2.68 0.32 -15.47
C ASP A 144 2.95 0.00 -13.98
N TYR A 145 2.20 0.60 -13.06
CA TYR A 145 2.40 0.44 -11.62
C TYR A 145 1.36 -0.47 -10.97
N PHE A 146 0.15 -0.48 -11.49
CA PHE A 146 -0.95 -1.22 -10.88
C PHE A 146 -1.66 -2.20 -11.88
#